data_027745241b2d45af5d584e11ce15c906
#
_entry.id   027745241b2d45af5d584e11ce15c906
#
_cell.length_a   1.000
_cell.length_b   1.000
_cell.length_c   1.000
_cell.angle_alpha   90.00
_cell.angle_beta   90.00
_cell.angle_gamma   90.00
#
_symmetry.space_group_name_H-M   'P 1'
#
loop_
_entity.id
_entity.type
_entity.pdbx_description
1 polymer ?
#
loop_
_entity_poly.entity_id
_entity_poly.type
_entity_poly.pdbx_seq_one_letter_code
_entity_poly.pdbx_strand_id
1 'polypeptide(L)'
;IADLRRALPLKDLLKEELDAIGIGDMTIGYCPFEDVDRGSYLDRHFIVTDSVYFCTKCGESGDVFDYVMKRDGVSFDEAVSILAEKTGKPVPVIDGGIEGVIHMNEHKERLYSMMREAALHYMNNLKDARSKIAVDYLEKRGFENVIVKKEDGTRTIANPTVRNFAFGYSLDYDSLIKHLSKKGYTLDEMKEGGLVYDKNGSPYDVMRGRLIIPIINRYNKVIAMSGRIFEAKGFTKYRNTGDTVIFNKRNELYGAYNLRAQRGDGKLSEVYVVEGYMDVIAMYKAGIKNVVASMGTALTGEQVKILKDYTDNVYLMYDGDSAGQNAIKRGMDILYEGGVTPYAITLIEGLDPDEIIAKYGVEKILELKENAFDIARYKIEKLAEEYDLEEVGDRGDYSVKVIDTILNYVNKVEAESYLSVIAEKTSLSAEVLRNQLYESKMSQKSDTVSEKSGHIDTYGKAIIYILYLMLRSRKVLNVSYYLNNDDERAVYDYLRLVKGEGDMETLSGMESNAVAKEITLMKGMTADEMAAFGRDSLKRIRTIRAEETSKDCFKEFVNAGKDVEAKYMLNENISNMKEILKKLKS
;
A
#
# COMPACT_ATOMS: atom_id res chain seq x y z
N ILE A 1 12.00 -25.37 -8.41
CA ILE A 1 12.00 -24.29 -7.40
C ILE A 1 12.86 -24.70 -6.19
N ALA A 2 12.54 -25.81 -5.50
CA ALA A 2 13.34 -26.27 -4.36
C ALA A 2 14.81 -26.52 -4.72
N ASP A 3 15.08 -27.00 -5.94
CA ASP A 3 16.44 -27.23 -6.43
C ASP A 3 17.17 -25.92 -6.79
N LEU A 4 16.48 -24.90 -7.24
CA LEU A 4 17.05 -23.56 -7.44
C LEU A 4 17.39 -22.90 -6.10
N ARG A 5 16.51 -23.00 -5.10
CA ARG A 5 16.78 -22.51 -3.74
C ARG A 5 18.04 -23.17 -3.14
N ARG A 6 18.21 -24.48 -3.35
CA ARG A 6 19.40 -25.21 -2.85
C ARG A 6 20.66 -24.89 -3.65
N ALA A 7 20.52 -24.60 -4.94
CA ALA A 7 21.67 -24.39 -5.82
C ALA A 7 22.34 -23.05 -5.61
N LEU A 8 21.59 -22.03 -5.13
CA LEU A 8 22.12 -20.72 -4.82
C LEU A 8 21.60 -20.29 -3.44
N PRO A 9 22.30 -20.64 -2.36
CA PRO A 9 21.97 -20.13 -1.03
C PRO A 9 21.90 -18.62 -1.04
N LEU A 10 20.89 -18.05 -0.39
CA LEU A 10 20.65 -16.62 -0.40
C LEU A 10 21.86 -15.82 0.13
N LYS A 11 22.55 -16.34 1.13
CA LYS A 11 23.77 -15.72 1.67
C LYS A 11 24.90 -15.62 0.63
N ASP A 12 25.00 -16.58 -0.30
CA ASP A 12 26.04 -16.57 -1.34
C ASP A 12 25.68 -15.57 -2.46
N LEU A 13 24.39 -15.46 -2.79
CA LEU A 13 23.89 -14.46 -3.72
C LEU A 13 24.14 -13.04 -3.21
N LEU A 14 24.02 -12.82 -1.91
CA LEU A 14 24.07 -11.50 -1.28
C LEU A 14 25.46 -11.10 -0.75
N LYS A 15 26.41 -12.03 -0.75
CA LYS A 15 27.74 -11.85 -0.14
C LYS A 15 28.51 -10.64 -0.69
N GLU A 16 28.39 -10.38 -1.97
CA GLU A 16 29.06 -9.27 -2.64
C GLU A 16 28.28 -7.94 -2.54
N GLU A 17 26.97 -8.01 -2.32
CA GLU A 17 26.06 -6.84 -2.35
C GLU A 17 25.92 -6.18 -0.97
N LEU A 18 26.10 -6.92 0.13
CA LEU A 18 25.68 -6.48 1.47
C LEU A 18 26.81 -5.95 2.35
N ASP A 19 28.09 -5.99 1.94
CA ASP A 19 29.22 -5.73 2.86
C ASP A 19 28.98 -6.39 4.22
N ALA A 20 28.74 -7.70 4.19
CA ALA A 20 28.12 -8.44 5.28
C ALA A 20 29.12 -9.15 6.16
N ILE A 21 28.81 -9.27 7.46
CA ILE A 21 29.60 -9.98 8.45
C ILE A 21 28.90 -11.29 8.82
N GLY A 22 29.65 -12.40 8.75
CA GLY A 22 29.17 -13.71 9.18
C GLY A 22 29.15 -13.83 10.71
N ILE A 23 28.03 -14.27 11.27
CA ILE A 23 27.87 -14.59 12.69
C ILE A 23 27.20 -15.97 12.80
N GLY A 24 28.03 -17.02 12.97
CA GLY A 24 27.54 -18.41 12.93
C GLY A 24 26.94 -18.75 11.56
N ASP A 25 25.73 -19.29 11.54
CA ASP A 25 25.01 -19.64 10.30
C ASP A 25 24.29 -18.46 9.64
N MET A 26 24.40 -17.26 10.21
CA MET A 26 23.74 -16.04 9.72
C MET A 26 24.76 -15.05 9.19
N THR A 27 24.33 -14.22 8.27
CA THR A 27 25.07 -13.09 7.75
C THR A 27 24.27 -11.82 8.04
N ILE A 28 24.93 -10.78 8.56
CA ILE A 28 24.29 -9.50 8.89
C ILE A 28 24.93 -8.40 8.03
N GLY A 29 24.10 -7.66 7.31
CA GLY A 29 24.52 -6.58 6.43
C GLY A 29 23.61 -5.37 6.47
N TYR A 30 23.86 -4.42 5.58
CA TYR A 30 22.97 -3.28 5.35
C TYR A 30 21.74 -3.72 4.52
N CYS A 31 20.58 -3.16 4.83
CA CYS A 31 19.36 -3.45 4.07
C CYS A 31 19.48 -2.86 2.66
N PRO A 32 19.33 -3.67 1.59
CA PRO A 32 19.40 -3.18 0.22
C PRO A 32 18.11 -2.45 -0.21
N PHE A 33 17.06 -2.51 0.61
CA PHE A 33 15.73 -1.95 0.37
C PHE A 33 15.46 -0.67 1.15
N GLU A 34 16.43 -0.22 1.95
CA GLU A 34 16.39 1.05 2.68
C GLU A 34 17.58 1.92 2.30
N ASP A 35 17.35 3.23 2.30
CA ASP A 35 18.42 4.21 2.22
C ASP A 35 19.06 4.34 3.61
N VAL A 36 20.12 3.59 3.86
CA VAL A 36 20.85 3.57 5.14
C VAL A 36 22.19 4.26 4.95
N ASP A 37 22.51 5.16 5.86
CA ASP A 37 23.89 5.67 5.97
C ASP A 37 24.81 4.49 6.35
N ARG A 38 25.63 4.07 5.39
CA ARG A 38 26.51 2.89 5.51
C ARG A 38 27.74 3.16 6.41
N GLY A 39 27.69 4.25 7.20
CA GLY A 39 28.81 4.68 8.04
C GLY A 39 28.92 3.98 9.40
N SER A 40 27.90 3.35 9.92
CA SER A 40 27.88 2.76 11.26
C SER A 40 27.65 1.24 11.24
N TYR A 41 28.48 0.51 12.01
CA TYR A 41 28.27 -0.92 12.25
C TYR A 41 26.89 -1.24 12.85
N LEU A 42 26.32 -0.30 13.60
CA LEU A 42 25.01 -0.43 14.25
C LEU A 42 23.83 -0.38 13.28
N ASP A 43 24.06 0.07 12.05
CA ASP A 43 23.00 0.17 11.01
C ASP A 43 22.86 -1.10 10.16
N ARG A 44 23.53 -2.17 10.55
CA ARG A 44 23.40 -3.50 9.92
C ARG A 44 22.22 -4.24 10.52
N HIS A 45 21.07 -4.10 9.88
CA HIS A 45 19.79 -4.66 10.33
C HIS A 45 19.23 -5.78 9.44
N PHE A 46 19.93 -6.09 8.34
CA PHE A 46 19.52 -7.08 7.36
C PHE A 46 20.19 -8.42 7.67
N ILE A 47 19.39 -9.37 8.15
CA ILE A 47 19.80 -10.70 8.56
C ILE A 47 19.53 -11.66 7.41
N VAL A 48 20.52 -12.44 7.01
CA VAL A 48 20.43 -13.41 5.92
C VAL A 48 20.88 -14.79 6.40
N THR A 49 20.07 -15.79 6.09
CA THR A 49 20.40 -17.22 6.24
C THR A 49 20.56 -17.85 4.85
N ASP A 50 20.80 -19.16 4.79
CA ASP A 50 20.82 -19.89 3.50
C ASP A 50 19.47 -19.79 2.74
N SER A 51 18.37 -19.64 3.46
CA SER A 51 17.03 -19.80 2.90
C SER A 51 16.19 -18.52 2.90
N VAL A 52 16.41 -17.61 3.86
CA VAL A 52 15.55 -16.43 4.04
C VAL A 52 16.36 -15.22 4.50
N TYR A 53 15.84 -14.04 4.18
CA TYR A 53 16.31 -12.78 4.75
C TYR A 53 15.21 -12.13 5.60
N PHE A 54 15.64 -11.28 6.52
CA PHE A 54 14.78 -10.46 7.35
C PHE A 54 15.49 -9.16 7.75
N CYS A 55 14.86 -8.04 7.56
CA CYS A 55 15.32 -6.74 8.05
C CYS A 55 14.59 -6.37 9.34
N THR A 56 15.35 -6.19 10.43
CA THR A 56 14.75 -5.83 11.74
C THR A 56 14.29 -4.38 11.80
N LYS A 57 14.63 -3.55 10.82
CA LYS A 57 14.28 -2.12 10.77
C LYS A 57 13.08 -1.85 9.89
N CYS A 58 13.08 -2.28 8.62
CA CYS A 58 11.96 -2.06 7.71
C CYS A 58 10.91 -3.20 7.71
N GLY A 59 11.20 -4.34 8.37
CA GLY A 59 10.30 -5.49 8.43
C GLY A 59 10.29 -6.35 7.17
N GLU A 60 11.07 -6.00 6.14
CA GLU A 60 11.14 -6.78 4.91
C GLU A 60 11.70 -8.18 5.16
N SER A 61 11.06 -9.16 4.56
CA SER A 61 11.47 -10.58 4.68
C SER A 61 11.08 -11.35 3.45
N GLY A 62 11.80 -12.43 3.17
CA GLY A 62 11.50 -13.28 2.03
C GLY A 62 12.59 -14.33 1.78
N ASP A 63 12.44 -15.06 0.69
CA ASP A 63 13.43 -16.02 0.20
C ASP A 63 14.25 -15.44 -0.98
N VAL A 64 15.01 -16.30 -1.66
CA VAL A 64 15.86 -15.90 -2.80
C VAL A 64 15.03 -15.35 -3.97
N PHE A 65 13.80 -15.83 -4.16
CA PHE A 65 12.91 -15.36 -5.22
C PHE A 65 12.34 -13.99 -4.86
N ASP A 66 11.84 -13.82 -3.62
CA ASP A 66 11.35 -12.54 -3.12
C ASP A 66 12.43 -11.46 -3.21
N TYR A 67 13.67 -11.82 -2.88
CA TYR A 67 14.81 -10.92 -3.00
C TYR A 67 15.03 -10.45 -4.44
N VAL A 68 15.11 -11.38 -5.41
CA VAL A 68 15.33 -11.05 -6.83
C VAL A 68 14.16 -10.27 -7.39
N MET A 69 12.92 -10.67 -7.08
CA MET A 69 11.71 -9.95 -7.49
C MET A 69 11.76 -8.48 -7.05
N LYS A 70 12.13 -8.25 -5.79
CA LYS A 70 12.16 -6.91 -5.22
C LYS A 70 13.36 -6.09 -5.70
N ARG A 71 14.56 -6.68 -5.74
CA ARG A 71 15.77 -6.01 -6.20
C ARG A 71 15.68 -5.56 -7.66
N ASP A 72 15.21 -6.46 -8.52
CA ASP A 72 15.20 -6.25 -9.97
C ASP A 72 13.85 -5.69 -10.47
N GLY A 73 12.82 -5.63 -9.60
CA GLY A 73 11.47 -5.18 -9.95
C GLY A 73 10.79 -6.09 -10.95
N VAL A 74 11.02 -7.40 -10.85
CA VAL A 74 10.57 -8.42 -11.79
C VAL A 74 9.49 -9.32 -11.18
N SER A 75 8.75 -10.03 -12.04
CA SER A 75 7.79 -11.06 -11.61
C SER A 75 8.49 -12.30 -11.04
N PHE A 76 7.73 -13.17 -10.36
CA PHE A 76 8.26 -14.44 -9.84
C PHE A 76 8.89 -15.31 -10.94
N ASP A 77 8.26 -15.38 -12.11
CA ASP A 77 8.74 -16.19 -13.24
C ASP A 77 10.02 -15.64 -13.85
N GLU A 78 10.11 -14.31 -13.94
CA GLU A 78 11.35 -13.64 -14.34
C GLU A 78 12.45 -13.88 -13.31
N ALA A 79 12.13 -13.85 -12.01
CA ALA A 79 13.07 -14.18 -10.95
C ALA A 79 13.53 -15.65 -11.02
N VAL A 80 12.60 -16.59 -11.29
CA VAL A 80 12.92 -18.01 -11.54
C VAL A 80 13.86 -18.15 -12.73
N SER A 81 13.61 -17.45 -13.83
CA SER A 81 14.44 -17.48 -15.02
C SER A 81 15.84 -16.92 -14.77
N ILE A 82 15.93 -15.79 -14.06
CA ILE A 82 17.20 -15.16 -13.65
C ILE A 82 18.02 -16.10 -12.77
N LEU A 83 17.39 -16.75 -11.79
CA LEU A 83 18.05 -17.68 -10.88
C LEU A 83 18.45 -18.98 -11.59
N ALA A 84 17.64 -19.46 -12.53
CA ALA A 84 17.98 -20.62 -13.37
C ALA A 84 19.21 -20.34 -14.24
N GLU A 85 19.29 -19.18 -14.85
CA GLU A 85 20.44 -18.72 -15.63
C GLU A 85 21.70 -18.59 -14.76
N LYS A 86 21.61 -17.92 -13.59
CA LYS A 86 22.71 -17.77 -12.66
C LYS A 86 23.24 -19.10 -12.12
N THR A 87 22.38 -20.10 -11.98
CA THR A 87 22.76 -21.42 -11.45
C THR A 87 23.14 -22.43 -12.53
N GLY A 88 22.98 -22.07 -13.81
CA GLY A 88 23.16 -23.00 -14.94
C GLY A 88 22.17 -24.16 -14.94
N LYS A 89 21.07 -24.06 -14.19
CA LYS A 89 20.04 -25.09 -14.12
C LYS A 89 18.90 -24.80 -15.09
N PRO A 90 18.26 -25.82 -15.64
CA PRO A 90 17.05 -25.62 -16.44
C PRO A 90 15.98 -24.95 -15.57
N VAL A 91 15.19 -24.08 -16.19
CA VAL A 91 13.96 -23.55 -15.55
C VAL A 91 13.11 -24.76 -15.12
N PRO A 92 12.75 -24.89 -13.84
CA PRO A 92 12.05 -26.08 -13.36
C PRO A 92 10.70 -26.21 -14.04
N VAL A 93 10.49 -27.35 -14.70
CA VAL A 93 9.15 -27.80 -15.10
C VAL A 93 8.57 -28.54 -13.90
N ILE A 94 7.50 -28.03 -13.29
CA ILE A 94 6.86 -28.66 -12.13
C ILE A 94 5.67 -29.47 -12.63
N ASP A 95 5.71 -30.78 -12.45
CA ASP A 95 4.59 -31.70 -12.72
C ASP A 95 3.33 -31.25 -11.96
N GLY A 96 2.27 -30.94 -12.69
CA GLY A 96 0.91 -30.67 -12.20
C GLY A 96 0.68 -29.32 -11.54
N GLY A 97 1.73 -28.61 -11.12
CA GLY A 97 1.62 -27.31 -10.45
C GLY A 97 2.23 -26.16 -11.26
N ILE A 98 3.37 -26.36 -11.90
CA ILE A 98 4.03 -25.34 -12.75
C ILE A 98 3.60 -25.47 -14.21
N GLU A 99 3.21 -26.61 -14.73
CA GLU A 99 2.49 -26.60 -16.00
C GLU A 99 1.26 -25.67 -15.90
N GLY A 100 0.52 -25.72 -14.80
CA GLY A 100 -0.58 -24.78 -14.53
C GLY A 100 -0.10 -23.32 -14.42
N VAL A 101 1.05 -23.03 -13.78
CA VAL A 101 1.60 -21.68 -13.62
C VAL A 101 2.25 -21.21 -14.92
N ILE A 102 3.01 -22.03 -15.63
CA ILE A 102 3.56 -21.70 -16.95
C ILE A 102 2.42 -21.47 -17.94
N HIS A 103 1.42 -22.36 -18.01
CA HIS A 103 0.25 -22.15 -18.85
C HIS A 103 -0.57 -20.94 -18.44
N MET A 104 -0.70 -20.64 -17.15
CA MET A 104 -1.39 -19.45 -16.67
C MET A 104 -0.60 -18.17 -17.01
N ASN A 105 0.72 -18.19 -16.98
CA ASN A 105 1.56 -17.06 -17.37
C ASN A 105 1.62 -16.86 -18.88
N GLU A 106 1.77 -17.94 -19.65
CA GLU A 106 1.64 -17.90 -21.11
C GLU A 106 0.25 -17.40 -21.51
N HIS A 107 -0.78 -17.84 -20.81
CA HIS A 107 -2.14 -17.37 -21.04
C HIS A 107 -2.31 -15.89 -20.70
N LYS A 108 -1.79 -15.42 -19.56
CA LYS A 108 -1.78 -13.98 -19.21
C LYS A 108 -1.01 -13.15 -20.24
N GLU A 109 0.19 -13.57 -20.64
CA GLU A 109 0.97 -12.87 -21.66
C GLU A 109 0.23 -12.82 -22.99
N ARG A 110 -0.47 -13.88 -23.34
CA ARG A 110 -1.32 -13.92 -24.52
C ARG A 110 -2.50 -12.94 -24.41
N LEU A 111 -3.14 -12.84 -23.23
CA LEU A 111 -4.17 -11.85 -22.97
C LEU A 111 -3.61 -10.41 -23.02
N TYR A 112 -2.43 -10.12 -22.44
CA TYR A 112 -1.78 -8.82 -22.59
C TYR A 112 -1.49 -8.47 -24.06
N SER A 113 -1.01 -9.45 -24.83
CA SER A 113 -0.78 -9.27 -26.27
C SER A 113 -2.08 -8.97 -27.02
N MET A 114 -3.16 -9.68 -26.69
CA MET A 114 -4.50 -9.43 -27.25
C MET A 114 -5.01 -8.02 -26.90
N MET A 115 -4.89 -7.61 -25.62
CA MET A 115 -5.31 -6.28 -25.18
C MET A 115 -4.53 -5.18 -25.89
N ARG A 116 -3.23 -5.37 -26.09
CA ARG A 116 -2.39 -4.46 -26.87
C ARG A 116 -2.85 -4.37 -28.33
N GLU A 117 -3.14 -5.50 -28.99
CA GLU A 117 -3.68 -5.52 -30.35
C GLU A 117 -5.04 -4.83 -30.44
N ALA A 118 -5.91 -5.02 -29.44
CA ALA A 118 -7.20 -4.32 -29.35
C ALA A 118 -7.00 -2.80 -29.21
N ALA A 119 -6.09 -2.34 -28.37
CA ALA A 119 -5.77 -0.92 -28.21
C ALA A 119 -5.25 -0.32 -29.53
N LEU A 120 -4.34 -1.01 -30.21
CA LEU A 120 -3.83 -0.59 -31.53
C LEU A 120 -4.93 -0.54 -32.60
N HIS A 121 -5.85 -1.51 -32.59
CA HIS A 121 -7.01 -1.50 -33.48
C HIS A 121 -7.89 -0.26 -33.26
N TYR A 122 -8.27 0.01 -32.01
CA TYR A 122 -9.07 1.21 -31.69
C TYR A 122 -8.33 2.51 -32.01
N MET A 123 -7.04 2.57 -31.74
CA MET A 123 -6.20 3.71 -32.07
C MET A 123 -6.12 3.94 -33.59
N ASN A 124 -6.04 2.86 -34.39
CA ASN A 124 -6.10 2.97 -35.84
C ASN A 124 -7.49 3.42 -36.32
N ASN A 125 -8.56 2.95 -35.68
CA ASN A 125 -9.91 3.39 -36.01
C ASN A 125 -10.10 4.89 -35.79
N LEU A 126 -9.40 5.53 -34.86
CA LEU A 126 -9.48 6.98 -34.66
C LEU A 126 -9.03 7.77 -35.92
N LYS A 127 -8.22 7.17 -36.80
CA LYS A 127 -7.83 7.74 -38.08
C LYS A 127 -8.92 7.61 -39.16
N ASP A 128 -9.94 6.78 -38.98
CA ASP A 128 -11.06 6.62 -39.89
C ASP A 128 -11.93 7.87 -39.95
N ALA A 129 -12.46 8.22 -41.11
CA ALA A 129 -13.35 9.38 -41.25
C ALA A 129 -14.63 9.27 -40.42
N ARG A 130 -15.10 8.03 -40.17
CA ARG A 130 -16.28 7.75 -39.32
C ARG A 130 -16.06 8.10 -37.87
N SER A 131 -14.81 8.24 -37.40
CA SER A 131 -14.45 8.62 -36.04
C SER A 131 -14.48 10.13 -35.78
N LYS A 132 -15.03 10.93 -36.73
CA LYS A 132 -15.11 12.39 -36.61
C LYS A 132 -15.67 12.84 -35.26
N ILE A 133 -16.71 12.19 -34.75
CA ILE A 133 -17.32 12.52 -33.44
C ILE A 133 -16.31 12.41 -32.28
N ALA A 134 -15.40 11.42 -32.33
CA ALA A 134 -14.38 11.24 -31.32
C ALA A 134 -13.26 12.29 -31.45
N VAL A 135 -12.86 12.61 -32.69
CA VAL A 135 -11.87 13.65 -32.96
C VAL A 135 -12.39 15.01 -32.54
N ASP A 136 -13.61 15.40 -32.96
CA ASP A 136 -14.24 16.67 -32.58
C ASP A 136 -14.38 16.80 -31.05
N TYR A 137 -14.67 15.70 -30.37
CA TYR A 137 -14.73 15.69 -28.91
C TYR A 137 -13.36 15.98 -28.28
N LEU A 138 -12.31 15.34 -28.75
CA LEU A 138 -10.94 15.57 -28.26
C LEU A 138 -10.48 17.00 -28.54
N GLU A 139 -10.76 17.52 -29.74
CA GLU A 139 -10.43 18.91 -30.12
C GLU A 139 -11.16 19.93 -29.26
N LYS A 140 -12.45 19.72 -28.94
CA LYS A 140 -13.21 20.56 -27.99
C LYS A 140 -12.63 20.52 -26.57
N ARG A 141 -11.92 19.45 -26.21
CA ARG A 141 -11.18 19.33 -24.95
C ARG A 141 -9.75 19.86 -25.02
N GLY A 142 -9.44 20.61 -26.10
CA GLY A 142 -8.14 21.27 -26.27
C GLY A 142 -7.00 20.31 -26.64
N PHE A 143 -7.30 19.15 -27.24
CA PHE A 143 -6.27 18.30 -27.86
C PHE A 143 -6.09 18.74 -29.30
N GLU A 144 -5.20 19.69 -29.52
CA GLU A 144 -4.93 20.21 -30.88
C GLU A 144 -4.30 19.16 -31.79
N ASN A 145 -4.61 19.23 -33.06
CA ASN A 145 -4.01 18.39 -34.11
C ASN A 145 -4.15 16.88 -33.80
N VAL A 146 -5.32 16.44 -33.35
CA VAL A 146 -5.56 15.01 -33.05
C VAL A 146 -5.24 14.16 -34.26
N ILE A 147 -5.80 14.53 -35.44
CA ILE A 147 -5.54 13.87 -36.72
C ILE A 147 -5.02 14.88 -37.73
N VAL A 148 -3.85 14.58 -38.31
CA VAL A 148 -3.26 15.35 -39.41
C VAL A 148 -3.25 14.49 -40.68
N LYS A 149 -3.64 15.09 -41.79
CA LYS A 149 -3.53 14.48 -43.14
C LYS A 149 -2.20 14.87 -43.76
N LYS A 150 -1.38 13.88 -44.09
CA LYS A 150 -0.10 14.09 -44.78
C LYS A 150 -0.31 14.39 -46.28
N GLU A 151 0.73 14.83 -46.96
CA GLU A 151 0.71 15.13 -48.41
C GLU A 151 0.32 13.91 -49.24
N ASP A 152 0.71 12.70 -48.84
CA ASP A 152 0.35 11.42 -49.45
C ASP A 152 -1.10 10.98 -49.19
N GLY A 153 -1.88 11.80 -48.51
CA GLY A 153 -3.27 11.51 -48.14
C GLY A 153 -3.45 10.64 -46.89
N THR A 154 -2.38 10.08 -46.30
CA THR A 154 -2.46 9.28 -45.08
C THR A 154 -2.84 10.12 -43.87
N ARG A 155 -3.68 9.56 -42.98
CA ARG A 155 -4.08 10.20 -41.72
C ARG A 155 -3.26 9.63 -40.58
N THR A 156 -2.71 10.50 -39.76
CA THR A 156 -1.91 10.12 -38.60
C THR A 156 -2.37 10.85 -37.34
N ILE A 157 -2.24 10.21 -36.17
CA ILE A 157 -2.46 10.85 -34.87
C ILE A 157 -1.20 11.68 -34.58
N ALA A 158 -1.33 13.00 -34.61
CA ALA A 158 -0.20 13.90 -34.40
C ALA A 158 -0.04 14.34 -32.95
N ASN A 159 -1.15 14.48 -32.21
CA ASN A 159 -1.13 14.93 -30.83
C ASN A 159 -0.35 13.97 -29.92
N PRO A 160 0.70 14.43 -29.20
CA PRO A 160 1.55 13.57 -28.39
C PRO A 160 0.81 12.97 -27.18
N THR A 161 -0.10 13.71 -26.54
CA THR A 161 -0.89 13.23 -25.39
C THR A 161 -1.86 12.13 -25.84
N VAL A 162 -2.55 12.33 -26.97
CA VAL A 162 -3.45 11.32 -27.55
C VAL A 162 -2.70 10.02 -27.86
N ARG A 163 -1.45 10.12 -28.32
CA ARG A 163 -0.58 8.94 -28.55
C ARG A 163 -0.11 8.29 -27.26
N ASN A 164 0.32 9.09 -26.28
CA ASN A 164 0.83 8.57 -25.01
C ASN A 164 -0.24 7.78 -24.24
N PHE A 165 -1.49 8.28 -24.24
CA PHE A 165 -2.62 7.60 -23.61
C PHE A 165 -3.33 6.62 -24.56
N ALA A 166 -2.82 6.42 -25.76
CA ALA A 166 -3.30 5.47 -26.78
C ALA A 166 -4.82 5.60 -27.05
N PHE A 167 -5.35 6.82 -27.11
CA PHE A 167 -6.77 7.04 -27.39
C PHE A 167 -7.20 6.35 -28.68
N GLY A 168 -8.35 5.72 -28.65
CA GLY A 168 -8.94 5.03 -29.79
C GLY A 168 -10.43 5.28 -29.92
N TYR A 169 -11.04 4.63 -30.92
CA TYR A 169 -12.48 4.65 -31.12
C TYR A 169 -13.00 3.28 -31.57
N SER A 170 -14.07 2.82 -30.96
CA SER A 170 -14.76 1.62 -31.43
C SER A 170 -15.86 1.99 -32.41
N LEU A 171 -15.66 1.63 -33.69
CA LEU A 171 -16.52 2.02 -34.82
C LEU A 171 -17.83 1.28 -34.87
N ASP A 172 -17.81 -0.04 -34.60
CA ASP A 172 -18.94 -0.92 -34.88
C ASP A 172 -18.94 -2.17 -33.95
N TYR A 173 -19.83 -3.12 -34.24
CA TYR A 173 -20.08 -4.27 -33.41
C TYR A 173 -19.05 -5.39 -33.55
N ASP A 174 -18.38 -5.54 -34.70
CA ASP A 174 -17.66 -6.76 -35.04
C ASP A 174 -16.23 -6.54 -35.61
N SER A 175 -15.84 -5.30 -35.92
CA SER A 175 -14.52 -5.02 -36.51
C SER A 175 -13.38 -5.46 -35.59
N LEU A 176 -13.51 -5.26 -34.28
CA LEU A 176 -12.55 -5.75 -33.30
C LEU A 176 -12.46 -7.27 -33.32
N ILE A 177 -13.60 -7.96 -33.32
CA ILE A 177 -13.67 -9.44 -33.33
C ILE A 177 -12.98 -9.96 -34.58
N LYS A 178 -13.31 -9.42 -35.75
CA LYS A 178 -12.67 -9.79 -37.04
C LYS A 178 -11.17 -9.53 -37.02
N HIS A 179 -10.73 -8.41 -36.44
CA HIS A 179 -9.31 -8.08 -36.34
C HIS A 179 -8.56 -9.07 -35.45
N LEU A 180 -9.06 -9.33 -34.25
CA LEU A 180 -8.42 -10.25 -33.29
C LEU A 180 -8.46 -11.70 -33.78
N SER A 181 -9.55 -12.14 -34.40
CA SER A 181 -9.63 -13.47 -35.01
C SER A 181 -8.60 -13.68 -36.12
N LYS A 182 -8.35 -12.67 -36.97
CA LYS A 182 -7.26 -12.70 -37.98
C LYS A 182 -5.86 -12.79 -37.35
N LYS A 183 -5.70 -12.32 -36.12
CA LYS A 183 -4.47 -12.41 -35.34
C LYS A 183 -4.35 -13.75 -34.58
N GLY A 184 -5.35 -14.64 -34.70
CA GLY A 184 -5.36 -15.97 -34.09
C GLY A 184 -5.88 -16.01 -32.66
N TYR A 185 -6.53 -14.93 -32.17
CA TYR A 185 -7.21 -14.95 -30.88
C TYR A 185 -8.60 -15.58 -30.98
N THR A 186 -8.97 -16.35 -29.98
CA THR A 186 -10.27 -17.03 -29.90
C THR A 186 -11.35 -16.09 -29.32
N LEU A 187 -12.62 -16.43 -29.56
CA LEU A 187 -13.73 -15.69 -28.99
C LEU A 187 -13.75 -15.77 -27.46
N ASP A 188 -13.33 -16.90 -26.89
CA ASP A 188 -13.29 -17.09 -25.44
C ASP A 188 -12.20 -16.24 -24.79
N GLU A 189 -11.02 -16.11 -25.38
CA GLU A 189 -10.01 -15.17 -24.94
C GLU A 189 -10.50 -13.71 -24.98
N MET A 190 -11.25 -13.34 -26.04
CA MET A 190 -11.83 -11.99 -26.15
C MET A 190 -12.89 -11.73 -25.06
N LYS A 191 -13.68 -12.74 -24.69
CA LYS A 191 -14.64 -12.66 -23.58
C LYS A 191 -13.93 -12.58 -22.24
N GLU A 192 -12.92 -13.39 -22.01
CA GLU A 192 -12.12 -13.41 -20.81
C GLU A 192 -11.39 -12.08 -20.60
N GLY A 193 -10.85 -11.47 -21.65
CA GLY A 193 -10.28 -10.12 -21.64
C GLY A 193 -11.31 -9.00 -21.49
N GLY A 194 -12.61 -9.32 -21.45
CA GLY A 194 -13.70 -8.35 -21.29
C GLY A 194 -13.92 -7.44 -22.49
N LEU A 195 -13.40 -7.81 -23.68
CA LEU A 195 -13.55 -7.05 -24.91
C LEU A 195 -14.86 -7.36 -25.65
N VAL A 196 -15.35 -8.58 -25.52
CA VAL A 196 -16.51 -9.09 -26.26
C VAL A 196 -17.54 -9.64 -25.29
N TYR A 197 -18.79 -9.33 -25.54
CA TYR A 197 -19.93 -9.95 -24.87
C TYR A 197 -20.73 -10.74 -25.91
N ASP A 198 -21.20 -11.92 -25.51
CA ASP A 198 -22.03 -12.76 -26.35
C ASP A 198 -23.49 -12.72 -25.86
N LYS A 199 -24.38 -12.26 -26.74
CA LYS A 199 -25.81 -12.26 -26.46
C LYS A 199 -26.49 -13.31 -27.37
N ASN A 200 -26.80 -14.48 -26.80
CA ASN A 200 -27.51 -15.56 -27.48
C ASN A 200 -26.84 -16.00 -28.80
N GLY A 201 -25.52 -16.21 -28.79
CA GLY A 201 -24.75 -16.61 -29.99
C GLY A 201 -24.39 -15.47 -30.95
N SER A 202 -24.63 -14.23 -30.53
CA SER A 202 -24.26 -13.04 -31.31
C SER A 202 -23.22 -12.21 -30.57
N PRO A 203 -21.92 -12.51 -30.77
CA PRO A 203 -20.84 -11.77 -30.09
C PRO A 203 -20.71 -10.35 -30.64
N TYR A 204 -20.43 -9.40 -29.76
CA TYR A 204 -20.23 -8.01 -30.13
C TYR A 204 -19.20 -7.30 -29.25
N ASP A 205 -18.57 -6.25 -29.81
CA ASP A 205 -17.66 -5.36 -29.10
C ASP A 205 -18.39 -4.62 -27.98
N VAL A 206 -17.91 -4.80 -26.75
CA VAL A 206 -18.48 -4.19 -25.53
C VAL A 206 -18.37 -2.67 -25.57
N MET A 207 -17.35 -2.14 -26.25
CA MET A 207 -17.01 -0.71 -26.27
C MET A 207 -17.55 0.03 -27.49
N ARG A 208 -18.35 -0.59 -28.33
CA ARG A 208 -18.86 0.01 -29.57
C ARG A 208 -19.41 1.42 -29.41
N GLY A 209 -19.07 2.31 -30.33
CA GLY A 209 -19.53 3.70 -30.36
C GLY A 209 -18.92 4.58 -29.26
N ARG A 210 -17.81 4.16 -28.65
CA ARG A 210 -17.18 4.87 -27.54
C ARG A 210 -15.76 5.32 -27.91
N LEU A 211 -15.37 6.47 -27.35
CA LEU A 211 -13.97 6.85 -27.25
C LEU A 211 -13.30 5.89 -26.28
N ILE A 212 -12.22 5.27 -26.70
CA ILE A 212 -11.50 4.28 -25.94
C ILE A 212 -10.28 4.91 -25.28
N ILE A 213 -10.16 4.63 -23.98
CA ILE A 213 -9.05 5.00 -23.11
C ILE A 213 -8.48 3.70 -22.57
N PRO A 214 -7.37 3.18 -23.10
CA PRO A 214 -6.74 1.98 -22.58
C PRO A 214 -6.23 2.20 -21.16
N ILE A 215 -6.39 1.19 -20.31
CA ILE A 215 -5.82 1.16 -18.97
C ILE A 215 -4.51 0.40 -19.06
N ILE A 216 -3.42 1.10 -18.77
CA ILE A 216 -2.06 0.61 -18.88
C ILE A 216 -1.49 0.54 -17.46
N ASN A 217 -0.99 -0.62 -17.07
CA ASN A 217 -0.41 -0.82 -15.75
C ASN A 217 1.00 -0.23 -15.63
N ARG A 218 1.56 -0.21 -14.42
CA ARG A 218 2.92 0.29 -14.14
C ARG A 218 4.03 -0.42 -14.94
N TYR A 219 3.76 -1.60 -15.49
CA TYR A 219 4.70 -2.35 -16.34
C TYR A 219 4.52 -2.08 -17.84
N ASN A 220 3.75 -1.06 -18.21
CA ASN A 220 3.46 -0.67 -19.58
C ASN A 220 2.68 -1.73 -20.39
N LYS A 221 1.91 -2.59 -19.70
CA LYS A 221 1.01 -3.56 -20.35
C LYS A 221 -0.42 -3.02 -20.36
N VAL A 222 -1.11 -3.14 -21.49
CA VAL A 222 -2.54 -2.84 -21.59
C VAL A 222 -3.30 -3.95 -20.90
N ILE A 223 -4.05 -3.62 -19.85
CA ILE A 223 -4.75 -4.60 -18.97
C ILE A 223 -6.26 -4.50 -19.08
N ALA A 224 -6.79 -3.36 -19.48
CA ALA A 224 -8.22 -3.10 -19.59
C ALA A 224 -8.51 -1.93 -20.55
N MET A 225 -9.79 -1.68 -20.80
CA MET A 225 -10.28 -0.55 -21.57
C MET A 225 -11.35 0.23 -20.80
N SER A 226 -11.33 1.55 -20.92
CA SER A 226 -12.45 2.40 -20.55
C SER A 226 -13.06 3.00 -21.81
N GLY A 227 -14.37 2.94 -21.95
CA GLY A 227 -15.10 3.46 -23.09
C GLY A 227 -16.04 4.60 -22.70
N ARG A 228 -15.76 5.83 -23.17
CA ARG A 228 -16.60 7.01 -22.92
C ARG A 228 -17.61 7.22 -24.04
N ILE A 229 -18.88 7.34 -23.68
CA ILE A 229 -19.94 7.70 -24.64
C ILE A 229 -20.05 9.23 -24.76
N PHE A 230 -20.40 9.73 -25.94
CA PHE A 230 -20.51 11.18 -26.17
C PHE A 230 -21.87 11.75 -25.71
N GLU A 231 -22.94 11.00 -25.89
CA GLU A 231 -24.28 11.36 -25.45
C GLU A 231 -24.84 10.30 -24.49
N ALA A 232 -25.05 10.68 -23.26
CA ALA A 232 -25.47 9.75 -22.19
C ALA A 232 -26.99 9.46 -22.20
N LYS A 233 -27.61 9.22 -23.32
CA LYS A 233 -29.06 8.92 -23.42
C LYS A 233 -29.46 7.68 -22.61
N GLY A 234 -29.48 7.79 -21.28
CA GLY A 234 -29.82 6.69 -20.37
C GLY A 234 -28.72 5.65 -20.13
N PHE A 235 -27.51 5.90 -20.60
CA PHE A 235 -26.35 5.02 -20.38
C PHE A 235 -25.30 5.70 -19.49
N THR A 236 -24.52 4.90 -18.75
CA THR A 236 -23.38 5.40 -17.98
C THR A 236 -22.34 6.06 -18.88
N LYS A 237 -21.87 7.25 -18.49
CA LYS A 237 -20.89 8.08 -19.21
C LYS A 237 -19.62 7.27 -19.56
N TYR A 238 -19.10 6.52 -18.60
CA TYR A 238 -17.95 5.61 -18.78
C TYR A 238 -18.37 4.15 -18.58
N ARG A 239 -17.82 3.27 -19.41
CA ARG A 239 -17.91 1.82 -19.27
C ARG A 239 -16.50 1.26 -19.20
N ASN A 240 -16.15 0.65 -18.09
CA ASN A 240 -14.85 0.00 -17.90
C ASN A 240 -14.97 -1.50 -18.18
N THR A 241 -13.87 -2.12 -18.59
CA THR A 241 -13.70 -3.56 -18.51
C THR A 241 -13.98 -4.00 -17.06
N GLY A 242 -14.72 -5.06 -16.86
CA GLY A 242 -14.90 -5.69 -15.54
C GLY A 242 -13.60 -6.32 -15.05
N ASP A 243 -13.63 -6.88 -13.85
CA ASP A 243 -12.49 -7.65 -13.34
C ASP A 243 -12.24 -8.87 -14.22
N THR A 244 -10.97 -9.09 -14.57
CA THR A 244 -10.49 -10.20 -15.41
C THR A 244 -9.27 -10.85 -14.76
N VAL A 245 -8.75 -11.89 -15.37
CA VAL A 245 -7.49 -12.55 -14.93
C VAL A 245 -6.30 -11.59 -14.90
N ILE A 246 -6.32 -10.54 -15.76
CA ILE A 246 -5.23 -9.57 -15.90
C ILE A 246 -5.57 -8.17 -15.38
N PHE A 247 -6.78 -7.94 -14.90
CA PHE A 247 -7.22 -6.63 -14.40
C PHE A 247 -8.12 -6.74 -13.18
N ASN A 248 -7.70 -6.11 -12.11
CA ASN A 248 -8.55 -5.80 -10.96
C ASN A 248 -8.43 -4.31 -10.66
N LYS A 249 -9.54 -3.61 -10.76
CA LYS A 249 -9.59 -2.15 -10.59
C LYS A 249 -9.09 -1.67 -9.24
N ARG A 250 -9.23 -2.48 -8.19
CA ARG A 250 -8.81 -2.15 -6.82
C ARG A 250 -7.30 -2.23 -6.63
N ASN A 251 -6.59 -2.91 -7.54
CA ASN A 251 -5.16 -3.17 -7.45
C ASN A 251 -4.34 -2.32 -8.44
N GLU A 252 -4.99 -1.46 -9.21
CA GLU A 252 -4.35 -0.69 -10.26
C GLU A 252 -4.65 0.80 -10.12
N LEU A 253 -3.71 1.64 -10.58
CA LEU A 253 -3.86 3.09 -10.69
C LEU A 253 -3.71 3.50 -12.15
N TYR A 254 -4.70 4.23 -12.66
CA TYR A 254 -4.60 4.78 -14.01
C TYR A 254 -3.48 5.83 -14.08
N GLY A 255 -2.65 5.75 -15.10
CA GLY A 255 -1.51 6.65 -15.26
C GLY A 255 -0.21 6.19 -14.57
N ALA A 256 -0.23 5.07 -13.82
CA ALA A 256 0.94 4.59 -13.08
C ALA A 256 2.16 4.30 -13.97
N TYR A 257 1.97 3.94 -15.25
CA TYR A 257 3.08 3.76 -16.19
C TYR A 257 3.87 5.06 -16.45
N ASN A 258 3.21 6.23 -16.35
CA ASN A 258 3.87 7.53 -16.46
C ASN A 258 4.77 7.83 -15.25
N LEU A 259 4.39 7.37 -14.04
CA LEU A 259 5.23 7.52 -12.84
C LEU A 259 6.55 6.79 -13.02
N ARG A 260 6.52 5.57 -13.55
CA ARG A 260 7.72 4.79 -13.82
C ARG A 260 8.68 5.51 -14.78
N ALA A 261 8.15 6.14 -15.81
CA ALA A 261 8.95 6.88 -16.79
C ALA A 261 9.65 8.12 -16.19
N GLN A 262 9.15 8.65 -15.07
CA GLN A 262 9.66 9.86 -14.41
C GLN A 262 10.54 9.58 -13.20
N ARG A 263 10.42 8.38 -12.60
CA ARG A 263 11.06 8.05 -11.32
C ARG A 263 12.59 8.12 -11.39
N GLY A 264 13.24 7.83 -12.53
CA GLY A 264 14.70 7.68 -12.59
C GLY A 264 15.18 6.61 -11.59
N ASP A 265 16.27 6.91 -10.87
CA ASP A 265 16.88 6.01 -9.88
C ASP A 265 16.34 6.23 -8.45
N GLY A 266 15.37 7.14 -8.25
CA GLY A 266 14.86 7.50 -6.92
C GLY A 266 13.33 7.56 -6.84
N LYS A 267 12.79 7.99 -5.68
CA LYS A 267 11.38 8.32 -5.53
C LYS A 267 11.09 9.70 -6.12
N LEU A 268 9.86 9.88 -6.56
CA LEU A 268 9.33 11.19 -6.92
C LEU A 268 9.11 12.01 -5.66
N SER A 269 9.30 13.32 -5.73
CA SER A 269 9.04 14.24 -4.62
C SER A 269 7.59 14.16 -4.14
N GLU A 270 6.66 13.92 -5.07
CA GLU A 270 5.23 13.88 -4.82
C GLU A 270 4.47 13.17 -5.95
N VAL A 271 3.26 12.68 -5.66
CA VAL A 271 2.30 12.16 -6.64
C VAL A 271 0.92 12.73 -6.35
N TYR A 272 0.21 13.15 -7.40
CA TYR A 272 -1.20 13.58 -7.32
C TYR A 272 -2.12 12.40 -7.59
N VAL A 273 -3.17 12.27 -6.80
CA VAL A 273 -4.23 11.28 -6.98
C VAL A 273 -5.55 11.99 -7.21
N VAL A 274 -6.14 11.77 -8.37
CA VAL A 274 -7.43 12.33 -8.82
C VAL A 274 -8.47 11.21 -9.00
N GLU A 275 -9.73 11.56 -9.31
CA GLU A 275 -10.79 10.57 -9.43
C GLU A 275 -10.82 9.90 -10.80
N GLY A 276 -10.65 10.67 -11.87
CA GLY A 276 -11.00 10.27 -13.22
C GLY A 276 -9.84 10.20 -14.22
N TYR A 277 -10.12 9.53 -15.32
CA TYR A 277 -9.19 9.41 -16.44
C TYR A 277 -8.85 10.76 -17.09
N MET A 278 -9.88 11.62 -17.25
CA MET A 278 -9.70 12.90 -17.93
C MET A 278 -8.89 13.88 -17.09
N ASP A 279 -9.01 13.83 -15.76
CA ASP A 279 -8.23 14.65 -14.84
C ASP A 279 -6.74 14.32 -14.96
N VAL A 280 -6.39 13.02 -14.95
CA VAL A 280 -5.01 12.56 -15.19
C VAL A 280 -4.49 13.07 -16.52
N ILE A 281 -5.30 12.96 -17.58
CA ILE A 281 -4.88 13.32 -18.93
C ILE A 281 -4.74 14.84 -19.08
N ALA A 282 -5.64 15.62 -18.46
CA ALA A 282 -5.60 17.07 -18.46
C ALA A 282 -4.38 17.59 -17.70
N MET A 283 -4.13 17.09 -16.51
CA MET A 283 -2.96 17.43 -15.69
C MET A 283 -1.66 17.05 -16.43
N TYR A 284 -1.60 15.85 -16.99
CA TYR A 284 -0.44 15.41 -17.77
C TYR A 284 -0.18 16.33 -18.99
N LYS A 285 -1.23 16.69 -19.74
CA LYS A 285 -1.16 17.64 -20.86
C LYS A 285 -0.66 19.01 -20.42
N ALA A 286 -1.05 19.45 -19.23
CA ALA A 286 -0.64 20.72 -18.65
C ALA A 286 0.78 20.69 -18.03
N GLY A 287 1.47 19.53 -18.06
CA GLY A 287 2.85 19.38 -17.58
C GLY A 287 3.00 18.68 -16.23
N ILE A 288 1.92 18.47 -15.48
CA ILE A 288 1.92 17.70 -14.22
C ILE A 288 1.82 16.21 -14.57
N LYS A 289 2.97 15.57 -14.71
CA LYS A 289 3.05 14.19 -15.20
C LYS A 289 3.00 13.12 -14.10
N ASN A 290 3.25 13.50 -12.86
CA ASN A 290 3.23 12.67 -11.65
C ASN A 290 1.81 12.55 -11.09
N VAL A 291 0.84 12.23 -11.92
CA VAL A 291 -0.58 12.14 -11.58
C VAL A 291 -1.16 10.78 -11.95
N VAL A 292 -2.02 10.24 -11.07
CA VAL A 292 -2.73 8.97 -11.24
C VAL A 292 -4.18 9.09 -10.79
N ALA A 293 -5.03 8.11 -11.18
CA ALA A 293 -6.41 8.06 -10.71
C ALA A 293 -6.79 6.69 -10.13
N SER A 294 -7.70 6.72 -9.15
CA SER A 294 -8.33 5.53 -8.54
C SER A 294 -9.45 4.92 -9.40
N MET A 295 -9.79 5.55 -10.53
CA MET A 295 -10.75 5.08 -11.53
C MET A 295 -12.20 4.94 -11.01
N GLY A 296 -12.66 5.87 -10.16
CA GLY A 296 -14.02 5.88 -9.60
C GLY A 296 -14.27 4.79 -8.55
N THR A 297 -13.25 4.48 -7.75
CA THR A 297 -13.33 3.73 -6.49
C THR A 297 -12.65 4.54 -5.40
N ALA A 298 -13.05 4.32 -4.14
CA ALA A 298 -12.24 4.80 -3.03
C ALA A 298 -10.82 4.19 -3.13
N LEU A 299 -9.81 4.94 -2.70
CA LEU A 299 -8.43 4.49 -2.66
C LEU A 299 -8.32 3.21 -1.80
N THR A 300 -7.52 2.25 -2.23
CA THR A 300 -7.37 0.95 -1.55
C THR A 300 -5.96 0.80 -0.99
N GLY A 301 -5.78 -0.10 -0.01
CA GLY A 301 -4.45 -0.41 0.53
C GLY A 301 -3.48 -0.94 -0.54
N GLU A 302 -3.96 -1.69 -1.53
CA GLU A 302 -3.12 -2.16 -2.65
C GLU A 302 -2.65 -1.00 -3.55
N GLN A 303 -3.53 -0.03 -3.81
CA GLN A 303 -3.15 1.18 -4.54
C GLN A 303 -2.16 2.05 -3.75
N VAL A 304 -2.29 2.10 -2.42
CA VAL A 304 -1.32 2.79 -1.53
C VAL A 304 0.06 2.12 -1.59
N LYS A 305 0.13 0.80 -1.62
CA LYS A 305 1.41 0.09 -1.82
C LYS A 305 2.10 0.51 -3.13
N ILE A 306 1.32 0.64 -4.21
CA ILE A 306 1.86 1.14 -5.48
C ILE A 306 2.40 2.57 -5.32
N LEU A 307 1.64 3.47 -4.68
CA LEU A 307 2.05 4.86 -4.47
C LEU A 307 3.34 4.95 -3.65
N LYS A 308 3.45 4.14 -2.59
CA LYS A 308 4.62 4.08 -1.72
C LYS A 308 5.91 3.69 -2.45
N ASP A 309 5.80 2.88 -3.50
CA ASP A 309 6.95 2.54 -4.35
C ASP A 309 7.48 3.76 -5.13
N TYR A 310 6.65 4.78 -5.34
CA TYR A 310 6.98 5.95 -6.16
C TYR A 310 7.24 7.22 -5.36
N THR A 311 6.61 7.40 -4.21
CA THR A 311 6.73 8.64 -3.41
C THR A 311 6.42 8.40 -1.94
N ASP A 312 6.89 9.32 -1.10
CA ASP A 312 6.48 9.40 0.30
C ASP A 312 5.39 10.46 0.52
N ASN A 313 5.06 11.30 -0.50
CA ASN A 313 4.10 12.40 -0.39
C ASN A 313 3.02 12.28 -1.47
N VAL A 314 1.76 12.19 -1.06
CA VAL A 314 0.61 12.07 -1.96
C VAL A 314 -0.36 13.22 -1.74
N TYR A 315 -0.72 13.89 -2.83
CA TYR A 315 -1.72 14.95 -2.87
C TYR A 315 -3.03 14.41 -3.42
N LEU A 316 -4.05 14.32 -2.57
CA LEU A 316 -5.41 13.95 -2.98
C LEU A 316 -6.12 15.19 -3.54
N MET A 317 -6.66 15.06 -4.74
CA MET A 317 -7.36 16.13 -5.46
C MET A 317 -8.66 15.53 -6.05
N TYR A 318 -9.67 15.40 -5.21
CA TYR A 318 -10.97 14.83 -5.56
C TYR A 318 -12.01 15.94 -5.70
N ASP A 319 -13.11 15.63 -6.38
CA ASP A 319 -14.17 16.59 -6.66
C ASP A 319 -14.69 17.27 -5.38
N GLY A 320 -15.09 18.54 -5.49
CA GLY A 320 -15.51 19.36 -4.36
C GLY A 320 -16.87 19.00 -3.77
N ASP A 321 -17.56 17.95 -4.28
CA ASP A 321 -18.84 17.49 -3.77
C ASP A 321 -18.71 16.65 -2.49
N SER A 322 -19.87 16.33 -1.87
CA SER A 322 -19.89 15.57 -0.61
C SER A 322 -19.31 14.15 -0.74
N ALA A 323 -19.39 13.53 -1.91
CA ALA A 323 -18.85 12.20 -2.16
C ALA A 323 -17.31 12.26 -2.25
N GLY A 324 -16.76 13.24 -2.97
CA GLY A 324 -15.33 13.50 -3.06
C GLY A 324 -14.71 13.87 -1.71
N GLN A 325 -15.40 14.70 -0.90
CA GLN A 325 -14.95 15.04 0.46
C GLN A 325 -14.84 13.79 1.36
N ASN A 326 -15.80 12.89 1.30
CA ASN A 326 -15.76 11.63 2.02
C ASN A 326 -14.66 10.69 1.49
N ALA A 327 -14.39 10.74 0.19
CA ALA A 327 -13.32 9.98 -0.43
C ALA A 327 -11.94 10.51 -0.02
N ILE A 328 -11.76 11.85 0.08
CA ILE A 328 -10.55 12.49 0.64
C ILE A 328 -10.30 12.00 2.06
N LYS A 329 -11.30 12.10 2.95
CA LYS A 329 -11.15 11.69 4.35
C LYS A 329 -10.64 10.25 4.47
N ARG A 330 -11.29 9.30 3.77
CA ARG A 330 -10.88 7.90 3.76
C ARG A 330 -9.52 7.70 3.11
N GLY A 331 -9.25 8.41 2.02
CA GLY A 331 -7.98 8.33 1.31
C GLY A 331 -6.80 8.79 2.16
N MET A 332 -6.97 9.85 2.95
CA MET A 332 -5.95 10.35 3.87
C MET A 332 -5.63 9.32 4.96
N ASP A 333 -6.66 8.71 5.57
CA ASP A 333 -6.46 7.71 6.61
C ASP A 333 -5.71 6.48 6.05
N ILE A 334 -6.14 5.94 4.90
CA ILE A 334 -5.50 4.77 4.27
C ILE A 334 -4.05 5.05 3.84
N LEU A 335 -3.76 6.25 3.30
CA LEU A 335 -2.39 6.66 2.94
C LEU A 335 -1.50 6.74 4.17
N TYR A 336 -1.99 7.38 5.24
CA TYR A 336 -1.25 7.52 6.49
C TYR A 336 -0.95 6.16 7.13
N GLU A 337 -1.96 5.27 7.22
CA GLU A 337 -1.80 3.89 7.68
C GLU A 337 -0.81 3.09 6.82
N GLY A 338 -0.78 3.35 5.51
CA GLY A 338 0.17 2.75 4.57
C GLY A 338 1.59 3.32 4.64
N GLY A 339 1.83 4.32 5.51
CA GLY A 339 3.13 4.97 5.68
C GLY A 339 3.51 5.89 4.52
N VAL A 340 2.53 6.58 3.96
CA VAL A 340 2.67 7.65 2.96
C VAL A 340 2.08 8.92 3.55
N THR A 341 2.76 10.04 3.44
CA THR A 341 2.28 11.33 3.93
C THR A 341 1.19 11.89 3.01
N PRO A 342 -0.07 12.00 3.47
CA PRO A 342 -1.15 12.51 2.66
C PRO A 342 -1.33 14.00 2.81
N TYR A 343 -1.71 14.65 1.69
CA TYR A 343 -2.15 16.04 1.65
C TYR A 343 -3.47 16.13 0.90
N ALA A 344 -4.41 16.96 1.35
CA ALA A 344 -5.66 17.23 0.69
C ALA A 344 -5.60 18.60 -0.01
N ILE A 345 -5.86 18.64 -1.30
CA ILE A 345 -6.05 19.88 -2.06
C ILE A 345 -7.54 20.15 -2.15
N THR A 346 -7.96 21.30 -1.63
CA THR A 346 -9.35 21.75 -1.77
C THR A 346 -9.53 22.39 -3.14
N LEU A 347 -10.36 21.77 -3.98
CA LEU A 347 -10.70 22.30 -5.30
C LEU A 347 -11.71 23.44 -5.21
N ILE A 348 -11.81 24.23 -6.28
CA ILE A 348 -12.86 25.22 -6.46
C ILE A 348 -14.19 24.49 -6.54
N GLU A 349 -15.18 24.95 -5.75
CA GLU A 349 -16.49 24.32 -5.66
C GLU A 349 -17.12 24.08 -7.04
N GLY A 350 -17.56 22.84 -7.29
CA GLY A 350 -18.21 22.41 -8.50
C GLY A 350 -17.31 22.24 -9.72
N LEU A 351 -15.97 22.33 -9.58
CA LEU A 351 -15.02 22.14 -10.68
C LEU A 351 -14.11 20.94 -10.40
N ASP A 352 -13.91 20.11 -11.43
CA ASP A 352 -12.88 19.08 -11.45
C ASP A 352 -11.50 19.62 -11.92
N PRO A 353 -10.38 18.88 -11.77
CA PRO A 353 -9.06 19.33 -12.20
C PRO A 353 -8.98 19.68 -13.69
N ASP A 354 -9.68 18.94 -14.58
CA ASP A 354 -9.75 19.23 -16.02
C ASP A 354 -10.43 20.58 -16.29
N GLU A 355 -11.52 20.88 -15.59
CA GLU A 355 -12.25 22.15 -15.70
C GLU A 355 -11.45 23.33 -15.12
N ILE A 356 -10.75 23.13 -14.00
CA ILE A 356 -9.88 24.16 -13.40
C ILE A 356 -8.75 24.53 -14.37
N ILE A 357 -8.05 23.54 -14.94
CA ILE A 357 -6.99 23.76 -15.92
C ILE A 357 -7.52 24.46 -17.17
N ALA A 358 -8.68 24.02 -17.67
CA ALA A 358 -9.30 24.64 -18.86
C ALA A 358 -9.69 26.11 -18.63
N LYS A 359 -10.10 26.48 -17.41
CA LYS A 359 -10.61 27.83 -17.12
C LYS A 359 -9.53 28.79 -16.58
N TYR A 360 -8.60 28.29 -15.79
CA TYR A 360 -7.66 29.12 -15.03
C TYR A 360 -6.18 28.80 -15.32
N GLY A 361 -5.88 27.75 -16.09
CA GLY A 361 -4.52 27.31 -16.34
C GLY A 361 -3.98 26.37 -15.25
N VAL A 362 -2.79 25.83 -15.49
CA VAL A 362 -2.09 24.91 -14.58
C VAL A 362 -1.59 25.62 -13.32
N GLU A 363 -1.31 26.91 -13.42
CA GLU A 363 -0.85 27.77 -12.32
C GLU A 363 -1.82 27.73 -11.16
N LYS A 364 -3.13 27.62 -11.44
CA LYS A 364 -4.16 27.55 -10.40
C LYS A 364 -4.08 26.22 -9.62
N ILE A 365 -3.77 25.13 -10.26
CA ILE A 365 -3.53 23.84 -9.58
C ILE A 365 -2.33 23.96 -8.63
N LEU A 366 -1.25 24.60 -9.07
CA LEU A 366 -0.05 24.81 -8.24
C LEU A 366 -0.33 25.73 -7.05
N GLU A 367 -1.10 26.80 -7.25
CA GLU A 367 -1.57 27.69 -6.17
C GLU A 367 -2.43 26.93 -5.13
N LEU A 368 -3.36 26.10 -5.59
CA LEU A 368 -4.19 25.29 -4.69
C LEU A 368 -3.35 24.27 -3.90
N LYS A 369 -2.31 23.72 -4.51
CA LYS A 369 -1.36 22.83 -3.84
C LYS A 369 -0.62 23.53 -2.69
N GLU A 370 -0.20 24.79 -2.85
CA GLU A 370 0.49 25.53 -1.79
C GLU A 370 -0.37 25.67 -0.52
N ASN A 371 -1.70 25.61 -0.68
CA ASN A 371 -2.67 25.66 0.40
C ASN A 371 -3.19 24.27 0.81
N ALA A 372 -2.55 23.19 0.38
CA ALA A 372 -2.96 21.84 0.72
C ALA A 372 -2.87 21.57 2.23
N PHE A 373 -3.85 20.86 2.74
CA PHE A 373 -3.90 20.48 4.15
C PHE A 373 -3.24 19.12 4.36
N ASP A 374 -2.37 19.01 5.35
CA ASP A 374 -1.99 17.72 5.90
C ASP A 374 -3.16 17.07 6.66
N ILE A 375 -2.98 15.82 7.10
CA ILE A 375 -4.05 15.03 7.71
C ILE A 375 -4.63 15.69 8.98
N ALA A 376 -3.77 16.28 9.82
CA ALA A 376 -4.21 16.90 11.06
C ALA A 376 -4.97 18.22 10.76
N ARG A 377 -4.42 19.07 9.89
CA ARG A 377 -5.09 20.30 9.45
C ARG A 377 -6.42 20.00 8.78
N TYR A 378 -6.48 19.01 7.89
CA TYR A 378 -7.72 18.59 7.24
C TYR A 378 -8.80 18.17 8.25
N LYS A 379 -8.42 17.35 9.26
CA LYS A 379 -9.35 16.92 10.32
C LYS A 379 -9.82 18.11 11.17
N ILE A 380 -8.94 19.05 11.50
CA ILE A 380 -9.27 20.28 12.22
C ILE A 380 -10.29 21.12 11.44
N GLU A 381 -10.03 21.33 10.15
CA GLU A 381 -10.93 22.11 9.29
C GLU A 381 -12.29 21.46 9.16
N LYS A 382 -12.34 20.14 8.93
CA LYS A 382 -13.60 19.40 8.79
C LYS A 382 -14.41 19.34 10.08
N LEU A 383 -13.75 19.22 11.21
CA LEU A 383 -14.44 19.25 12.49
C LEU A 383 -15.05 20.62 12.77
N ALA A 384 -14.42 21.71 12.31
CA ALA A 384 -14.97 23.06 12.46
C ALA A 384 -16.31 23.27 11.73
N GLU A 385 -16.58 22.51 10.65
CA GLU A 385 -17.84 22.57 9.91
C GLU A 385 -19.04 22.00 10.72
N GLU A 386 -18.77 21.24 11.79
CA GLU A 386 -19.78 20.61 12.66
C GLU A 386 -20.25 21.52 13.81
N TYR A 387 -19.60 22.68 14.02
CA TYR A 387 -19.83 23.58 15.15
C TYR A 387 -20.13 25.02 14.68
N ASP A 388 -21.01 25.71 15.41
CA ASP A 388 -21.22 27.15 15.24
C ASP A 388 -20.17 27.94 16.03
N LEU A 389 -19.03 28.25 15.39
CA LEU A 389 -17.92 28.95 16.06
C LEU A 389 -18.22 30.41 16.43
N GLU A 390 -19.40 30.96 16.12
CA GLU A 390 -19.87 32.23 16.66
C GLU A 390 -20.42 32.06 18.09
N GLU A 391 -20.90 30.88 18.44
CA GLU A 391 -21.40 30.55 19.76
C GLU A 391 -20.27 30.16 20.74
N VAL A 392 -20.30 30.73 21.96
CA VAL A 392 -19.22 30.53 22.97
C VAL A 392 -19.10 29.08 23.40
N GLY A 393 -20.24 28.37 23.56
CA GLY A 393 -20.28 26.96 23.93
C GLY A 393 -19.59 26.07 22.88
N ASP A 394 -20.01 26.23 21.62
CA ASP A 394 -19.51 25.45 20.50
C ASP A 394 -18.01 25.65 20.26
N ARG A 395 -17.50 26.89 20.46
CA ARG A 395 -16.05 27.15 20.41
C ARG A 395 -15.26 26.35 21.43
N GLY A 396 -15.80 26.23 22.65
CA GLY A 396 -15.20 25.44 23.70
C GLY A 396 -15.22 23.96 23.37
N ASP A 397 -16.39 23.43 22.98
CA ASP A 397 -16.58 22.02 22.66
C ASP A 397 -15.75 21.59 21.45
N TYR A 398 -15.71 22.42 20.39
CA TYR A 398 -14.84 22.22 19.25
C TYR A 398 -13.36 22.13 19.66
N SER A 399 -12.89 23.10 20.48
CA SER A 399 -11.49 23.15 20.90
C SER A 399 -11.10 21.90 21.71
N VAL A 400 -11.94 21.48 22.64
CA VAL A 400 -11.73 20.25 23.42
C VAL A 400 -11.72 19.04 22.50
N LYS A 401 -12.68 18.94 21.56
CA LYS A 401 -12.78 17.83 20.62
C LYS A 401 -11.56 17.71 19.71
N VAL A 402 -11.06 18.82 19.17
CA VAL A 402 -9.81 18.85 18.37
C VAL A 402 -8.63 18.37 19.19
N ILE A 403 -8.49 18.87 20.41
CA ILE A 403 -7.39 18.47 21.29
C ILE A 403 -7.44 16.97 21.58
N ASP A 404 -8.60 16.45 21.95
CA ASP A 404 -8.75 15.07 22.36
C ASP A 404 -8.63 14.07 21.20
N THR A 405 -9.12 14.42 20.00
CA THR A 405 -9.19 13.48 18.88
C THR A 405 -8.09 13.65 17.85
N ILE A 406 -7.38 14.79 17.83
CA ILE A 406 -6.36 15.11 16.83
C ILE A 406 -5.02 15.42 17.48
N LEU A 407 -4.93 16.48 18.31
CA LEU A 407 -3.65 16.97 18.81
C LEU A 407 -2.97 16.04 19.79
N ASN A 408 -3.70 15.19 20.47
CA ASN A 408 -3.11 14.18 21.35
C ASN A 408 -2.35 13.09 20.60
N TYR A 409 -2.63 12.88 19.31
CA TYR A 409 -2.03 11.85 18.46
C TYR A 409 -0.90 12.35 17.55
N VAL A 410 -0.66 13.68 17.51
CA VAL A 410 0.48 14.26 16.80
C VAL A 410 1.62 14.57 17.77
N ASN A 411 2.84 14.74 17.26
CA ASN A 411 3.97 15.08 18.10
C ASN A 411 3.82 16.49 18.71
N LYS A 412 4.61 16.77 19.74
CA LYS A 412 4.47 18.02 20.51
C LYS A 412 4.69 19.29 19.67
N VAL A 413 5.60 19.22 18.71
CA VAL A 413 5.94 20.38 17.86
C VAL A 413 4.81 20.68 16.88
N GLU A 414 4.28 19.63 16.26
CA GLU A 414 3.12 19.73 15.37
C GLU A 414 1.87 20.22 16.12
N ALA A 415 1.59 19.65 17.31
CA ALA A 415 0.46 20.08 18.13
C ALA A 415 0.54 21.58 18.45
N GLU A 416 1.73 22.11 18.79
CA GLU A 416 1.93 23.53 19.07
C GLU A 416 1.64 24.39 17.84
N SER A 417 2.01 23.95 16.64
CA SER A 417 1.73 24.66 15.39
C SER A 417 0.21 24.74 15.12
N TYR A 418 -0.55 23.67 15.41
CA TYR A 418 -2.00 23.67 15.22
C TYR A 418 -2.78 24.44 16.28
N LEU A 419 -2.21 24.68 17.49
CA LEU A 419 -2.88 25.53 18.49
C LEU A 419 -3.11 26.96 17.97
N SER A 420 -2.20 27.51 17.16
CA SER A 420 -2.40 28.82 16.55
C SER A 420 -3.58 28.83 15.56
N VAL A 421 -3.77 27.76 14.83
CA VAL A 421 -4.90 27.58 13.90
C VAL A 421 -6.23 27.55 14.64
N ILE A 422 -6.30 26.79 15.74
CA ILE A 422 -7.51 26.72 16.58
C ILE A 422 -7.78 28.06 17.25
N ALA A 423 -6.73 28.74 17.76
CA ALA A 423 -6.84 30.05 18.37
C ALA A 423 -7.44 31.09 17.41
N GLU A 424 -6.98 31.10 16.14
CA GLU A 424 -7.52 31.96 15.09
C GLU A 424 -9.01 31.70 14.83
N LYS A 425 -9.40 30.43 14.71
CA LYS A 425 -10.79 30.03 14.45
C LYS A 425 -11.75 30.31 15.60
N THR A 426 -11.30 30.11 16.82
CA THR A 426 -12.15 30.19 18.03
C THR A 426 -12.04 31.51 18.77
N SER A 427 -11.08 32.36 18.43
CA SER A 427 -10.71 33.56 19.17
C SER A 427 -10.32 33.27 20.64
N LEU A 428 -9.94 32.01 20.96
CA LEU A 428 -9.38 31.65 22.26
C LEU A 428 -7.87 31.90 22.27
N SER A 429 -7.32 32.22 23.46
CA SER A 429 -5.87 32.41 23.55
C SER A 429 -5.12 31.07 23.39
N ALA A 430 -3.99 31.10 22.68
CA ALA A 430 -3.15 29.90 22.53
C ALA A 430 -2.67 29.35 23.88
N GLU A 431 -2.58 30.18 24.93
CA GLU A 431 -2.21 29.76 26.27
C GLU A 431 -3.30 28.89 26.91
N VAL A 432 -4.57 29.26 26.78
CA VAL A 432 -5.71 28.46 27.27
C VAL A 432 -5.76 27.11 26.55
N LEU A 433 -5.62 27.11 25.23
CA LEU A 433 -5.61 25.88 24.43
C LEU A 433 -4.42 24.98 24.77
N ARG A 434 -3.25 25.55 25.03
CA ARG A 434 -2.05 24.82 25.46
C ARG A 434 -2.24 24.17 26.82
N ASN A 435 -2.84 24.89 27.78
CA ASN A 435 -3.16 24.33 29.10
C ASN A 435 -4.15 23.18 28.97
N GLN A 436 -5.19 23.33 28.17
CA GLN A 436 -6.15 22.27 27.90
C GLN A 436 -5.49 21.03 27.24
N LEU A 437 -4.58 21.23 26.26
CA LEU A 437 -3.80 20.14 25.65
C LEU A 437 -2.93 19.41 26.69
N TYR A 438 -2.33 20.16 27.62
CA TYR A 438 -1.51 19.59 28.67
C TYR A 438 -2.35 18.76 29.65
N GLU A 439 -3.50 19.29 30.06
CA GLU A 439 -4.46 18.61 30.93
C GLU A 439 -5.02 17.35 30.26
N SER A 440 -5.42 17.43 29.00
CA SER A 440 -5.90 16.27 28.24
C SER A 440 -4.84 15.17 28.12
N LYS A 441 -3.58 15.52 27.81
CA LYS A 441 -2.47 14.55 27.78
C LYS A 441 -2.16 13.96 29.15
N MET A 442 -2.35 14.72 30.22
CA MET A 442 -2.20 14.22 31.60
C MET A 442 -3.35 13.30 31.99
N SER A 443 -4.60 13.67 31.66
CA SER A 443 -5.80 12.84 31.89
C SER A 443 -5.72 11.53 31.12
N GLN A 444 -5.34 11.56 29.84
CA GLN A 444 -5.15 10.33 29.05
C GLN A 444 -4.04 9.44 29.63
N LYS A 445 -2.97 10.03 30.17
CA LYS A 445 -1.98 9.25 30.93
C LYS A 445 -2.58 8.66 32.22
N SER A 446 -3.46 9.40 32.91
CA SER A 446 -4.14 8.89 34.10
C SER A 446 -5.22 7.86 33.75
N ASP A 447 -5.97 8.05 32.68
CA ASP A 447 -7.02 7.13 32.21
C ASP A 447 -6.44 5.86 31.59
N THR A 448 -5.33 5.96 30.84
CA THR A 448 -4.59 4.77 30.41
C THR A 448 -3.96 4.01 31.57
N VAL A 449 -3.72 4.67 32.71
CA VAL A 449 -3.30 4.03 33.97
C VAL A 449 -4.49 3.46 34.73
N SER A 450 -5.69 4.08 34.64
CA SER A 450 -6.88 3.61 35.37
C SER A 450 -7.69 2.53 34.66
N GLU A 451 -7.79 2.55 33.35
CA GLU A 451 -8.48 1.50 32.57
C GLU A 451 -7.64 0.23 32.35
N LYS A 452 -6.29 0.32 32.40
CA LYS A 452 -5.41 -0.85 32.34
C LYS A 452 -5.19 -1.52 33.72
N SER A 453 -5.75 -1.01 34.79
CA SER A 453 -5.63 -1.65 36.12
C SER A 453 -6.54 -2.89 36.33
N GLY A 454 -7.20 -3.38 35.31
CA GLY A 454 -8.28 -4.35 35.45
C GLY A 454 -8.12 -5.73 34.81
N HIS A 455 -7.18 -6.05 33.97
CA HIS A 455 -6.90 -7.46 33.61
C HIS A 455 -5.60 -7.54 32.79
N ILE A 456 -4.50 -7.84 33.45
CA ILE A 456 -3.33 -8.37 32.76
C ILE A 456 -3.76 -9.73 32.23
N ASP A 457 -3.81 -9.86 30.90
CA ASP A 457 -4.17 -11.12 30.26
C ASP A 457 -3.14 -12.22 30.59
N THR A 458 -3.47 -13.44 30.26
CA THR A 458 -2.61 -14.58 30.58
C THR A 458 -1.23 -14.49 29.90
N TYR A 459 -1.15 -13.76 28.78
CA TYR A 459 0.09 -13.52 28.06
C TYR A 459 0.98 -12.51 28.79
N GLY A 460 0.42 -11.37 29.20
CA GLY A 460 1.12 -10.35 29.97
C GLY A 460 1.65 -10.92 31.29
N LYS A 461 0.87 -11.75 32.01
CA LYS A 461 1.34 -12.44 33.21
C LYS A 461 2.55 -13.34 32.97
N ALA A 462 2.57 -14.04 31.84
CA ALA A 462 3.69 -14.90 31.45
C ALA A 462 4.96 -14.10 31.13
N ILE A 463 4.84 -12.96 30.46
CA ILE A 463 5.98 -12.05 30.19
C ILE A 463 6.53 -11.46 31.48
N ILE A 464 5.69 -10.92 32.35
CA ILE A 464 6.07 -10.36 33.65
C ILE A 464 6.85 -11.38 34.45
N TYR A 465 6.40 -12.62 34.44
CA TYR A 465 7.06 -13.69 35.15
C TYR A 465 8.45 -14.00 34.60
N ILE A 466 8.64 -13.98 33.29
CA ILE A 466 9.95 -14.18 32.67
C ILE A 466 10.89 -13.03 33.04
N LEU A 467 10.41 -11.79 33.04
CA LEU A 467 11.19 -10.63 33.47
C LEU A 467 11.60 -10.76 34.95
N TYR A 468 10.70 -11.24 35.82
CA TYR A 468 11.02 -11.52 37.20
C TYR A 468 12.08 -12.63 37.35
N LEU A 469 12.00 -13.71 36.57
CA LEU A 469 13.03 -14.76 36.55
C LEU A 469 14.39 -14.24 36.12
N MET A 470 14.43 -13.34 35.13
CA MET A 470 15.68 -12.70 34.69
C MET A 470 16.32 -11.92 35.84
N LEU A 471 15.54 -11.12 36.55
CA LEU A 471 15.99 -10.35 37.70
C LEU A 471 16.57 -11.25 38.80
N ARG A 472 15.84 -12.32 39.17
CA ARG A 472 16.23 -13.19 40.26
C ARG A 472 17.36 -14.16 39.93
N SER A 473 17.41 -14.67 38.71
CA SER A 473 18.44 -15.60 38.26
C SER A 473 19.73 -14.91 37.81
N ARG A 474 19.74 -13.59 37.73
CA ARG A 474 20.82 -12.76 37.15
C ARG A 474 21.22 -13.19 35.72
N LYS A 475 20.30 -13.80 34.99
CA LYS A 475 20.47 -14.24 33.60
C LYS A 475 19.53 -13.50 32.68
N VAL A 476 20.08 -12.81 31.69
CA VAL A 476 19.28 -12.13 30.67
C VAL A 476 18.88 -13.15 29.59
N LEU A 477 17.59 -13.41 29.45
CA LEU A 477 17.02 -14.19 28.35
C LEU A 477 16.62 -13.24 27.22
N ASN A 478 16.84 -13.61 25.98
CA ASN A 478 16.38 -12.80 24.86
C ASN A 478 14.88 -13.04 24.64
N VAL A 479 14.06 -12.18 25.21
CA VAL A 479 12.58 -12.21 25.10
C VAL A 479 12.02 -10.97 24.40
N SER A 480 12.87 -10.10 23.86
CA SER A 480 12.47 -8.84 23.22
C SER A 480 11.38 -9.01 22.15
N TYR A 481 11.42 -10.11 21.40
CA TYR A 481 10.40 -10.44 20.39
C TYR A 481 8.99 -10.65 20.96
N TYR A 482 8.88 -10.99 22.25
CA TYR A 482 7.62 -11.32 22.89
C TYR A 482 7.00 -10.16 23.69
N LEU A 483 7.68 -9.01 23.75
CA LEU A 483 7.20 -7.87 24.54
C LEU A 483 6.14 -7.08 23.76
N ASN A 484 5.00 -6.84 24.39
CA ASN A 484 3.85 -6.25 23.73
C ASN A 484 3.65 -4.75 24.00
N ASN A 485 4.20 -4.23 25.10
CA ASN A 485 3.99 -2.85 25.50
C ASN A 485 5.26 -2.18 26.01
N ASP A 486 5.22 -0.87 26.15
CA ASP A 486 6.37 -0.05 26.53
C ASP A 486 6.82 -0.33 27.97
N ASP A 487 5.91 -0.73 28.86
CA ASP A 487 6.23 -1.06 30.23
C ASP A 487 7.05 -2.35 30.33
N GLU A 488 6.66 -3.38 29.58
CA GLU A 488 7.42 -4.63 29.49
C GLU A 488 8.81 -4.38 28.89
N ARG A 489 8.90 -3.54 27.88
CA ARG A 489 10.16 -3.14 27.25
C ARG A 489 11.04 -2.36 28.20
N ALA A 490 10.49 -1.39 28.93
CA ALA A 490 11.25 -0.59 29.90
C ALA A 490 11.89 -1.47 30.98
N VAL A 491 11.11 -2.42 31.54
CA VAL A 491 11.63 -3.38 32.52
C VAL A 491 12.68 -4.31 31.90
N TYR A 492 12.46 -4.77 30.68
CA TYR A 492 13.42 -5.62 29.98
C TYR A 492 14.73 -4.89 29.70
N ASP A 493 14.66 -3.65 29.19
CA ASP A 493 15.85 -2.84 28.86
C ASP A 493 16.62 -2.48 30.12
N TYR A 494 15.94 -2.18 31.23
CA TYR A 494 16.57 -2.02 32.54
C TYR A 494 17.32 -3.29 32.94
N LEU A 495 16.68 -4.46 32.93
CA LEU A 495 17.31 -5.73 33.30
C LEU A 495 18.50 -6.09 32.39
N ARG A 496 18.42 -5.73 31.12
CA ARG A 496 19.50 -5.90 30.16
C ARG A 496 20.68 -4.96 30.44
N LEU A 497 20.40 -3.70 30.76
CA LEU A 497 21.41 -2.68 31.06
C LEU A 497 22.24 -3.07 32.31
N VAL A 498 21.58 -3.54 33.36
CA VAL A 498 22.22 -3.96 34.60
C VAL A 498 22.67 -5.42 34.58
N LYS A 499 22.64 -6.10 33.44
CA LYS A 499 22.99 -7.52 33.27
C LYS A 499 22.33 -8.45 34.29
N GLY A 500 21.09 -8.15 34.68
CA GLY A 500 20.34 -8.88 35.69
C GLY A 500 20.75 -8.59 37.13
N GLU A 501 21.63 -7.64 37.38
CA GLU A 501 22.08 -7.26 38.74
C GLU A 501 21.26 -6.12 39.36
N GLY A 502 20.14 -5.73 38.74
CA GLY A 502 19.23 -4.69 39.23
C GLY A 502 18.62 -5.04 40.57
N ASP A 503 18.38 -4.03 41.40
CA ASP A 503 17.71 -4.19 42.67
C ASP A 503 16.17 -4.04 42.55
N MET A 504 15.46 -4.65 43.51
CA MET A 504 14.01 -4.61 43.57
C MET A 504 13.49 -3.24 43.98
N GLU A 505 14.33 -2.38 44.57
CA GLU A 505 13.98 -1.04 45.03
C GLU A 505 13.82 -0.09 43.86
N THR A 506 14.68 -0.18 42.86
CA THR A 506 14.57 0.57 41.60
C THR A 506 13.35 0.13 40.79
N LEU A 507 13.05 -1.18 40.73
CA LEU A 507 11.81 -1.67 40.10
C LEU A 507 10.55 -1.29 40.84
N SER A 508 10.57 -1.25 42.21
CA SER A 508 9.44 -0.78 43.02
C SER A 508 9.25 0.73 42.96
N GLY A 509 10.32 1.50 42.66
CA GLY A 509 10.22 2.94 42.36
C GLY A 509 9.49 3.26 41.04
N MET A 510 9.24 2.24 40.20
CA MET A 510 8.34 2.30 39.04
C MET A 510 6.87 2.02 39.41
N GLU A 511 6.41 2.47 40.61
CA GLU A 511 5.15 2.09 41.23
C GLU A 511 3.85 2.39 40.47
N SER A 512 3.90 3.23 39.44
CA SER A 512 2.80 3.39 38.50
C SER A 512 2.68 2.25 37.48
N ASN A 513 3.60 1.29 37.49
CA ASN A 513 3.71 0.24 36.49
C ASN A 513 3.03 -1.06 37.01
N ALA A 514 2.00 -1.53 36.29
CA ALA A 514 1.30 -2.77 36.60
C ALA A 514 2.24 -3.99 36.64
N VAL A 515 3.31 -3.98 35.82
CA VAL A 515 4.35 -5.00 35.75
C VAL A 515 5.14 -5.07 37.08
N ALA A 516 5.54 -3.92 37.61
CA ALA A 516 6.27 -3.86 38.89
C ALA A 516 5.44 -4.37 40.08
N LYS A 517 4.14 -4.12 40.09
CA LYS A 517 3.21 -4.66 41.13
C LYS A 517 3.12 -6.17 41.06
N GLU A 518 2.96 -6.75 39.88
CA GLU A 518 2.90 -8.22 39.73
C GLU A 518 4.25 -8.88 40.10
N ILE A 519 5.38 -8.28 39.73
CA ILE A 519 6.72 -8.76 40.11
C ILE A 519 6.82 -8.79 41.65
N THR A 520 6.26 -7.81 42.34
CA THR A 520 6.27 -7.74 43.81
C THR A 520 5.44 -8.85 44.44
N LEU A 521 4.32 -9.26 43.84
CA LEU A 521 3.47 -10.35 44.31
C LEU A 521 4.14 -11.74 44.20
N MET A 522 5.13 -11.88 43.31
CA MET A 522 5.85 -13.15 43.09
C MET A 522 6.98 -13.42 44.11
N LYS A 523 7.21 -12.53 45.06
CA LYS A 523 8.30 -12.66 46.10
C LYS A 523 8.22 -13.92 46.97
N GLY A 524 7.09 -14.61 47.01
CA GLY A 524 6.87 -15.76 47.90
C GLY A 524 7.17 -17.14 47.29
N MET A 525 7.49 -17.23 46.03
CA MET A 525 7.68 -18.52 45.34
C MET A 525 9.08 -19.13 45.60
N THR A 526 9.12 -20.44 45.75
CA THR A 526 10.37 -21.21 45.83
C THR A 526 11.08 -21.30 44.48
N ALA A 527 12.39 -21.65 44.47
CA ALA A 527 13.18 -21.75 43.22
C ALA A 527 12.62 -22.80 42.23
N ASP A 528 12.09 -23.92 42.77
CA ASP A 528 11.53 -25.01 41.94
C ASP A 528 10.16 -24.64 41.37
N GLU A 529 9.29 -24.01 42.13
CA GLU A 529 8.01 -23.45 41.67
C GLU A 529 8.25 -22.43 40.57
N MET A 530 9.23 -21.57 40.75
CA MET A 530 9.61 -20.58 39.74
C MET A 530 10.15 -21.18 38.45
N ALA A 531 10.99 -22.21 38.53
CA ALA A 531 11.54 -22.89 37.36
C ALA A 531 10.44 -23.65 36.59
N ALA A 532 9.50 -24.26 37.26
CA ALA A 532 8.36 -24.93 36.66
C ALA A 532 7.43 -23.94 35.95
N PHE A 533 7.07 -22.87 36.62
CA PHE A 533 6.19 -21.81 36.09
C PHE A 533 6.85 -21.06 34.92
N GLY A 534 8.17 -20.85 34.96
CA GLY A 534 8.91 -20.23 33.84
C GLY A 534 8.89 -21.07 32.56
N ARG A 535 9.06 -22.40 32.71
CA ARG A 535 8.93 -23.32 31.55
C ARG A 535 7.51 -23.30 31.01
N ASP A 536 6.51 -23.30 31.85
CA ASP A 536 5.09 -23.28 31.44
C ASP A 536 4.71 -21.94 30.80
N SER A 537 5.21 -20.84 31.35
CA SER A 537 5.03 -19.49 30.78
C SER A 537 5.64 -19.36 29.40
N LEU A 538 6.89 -19.82 29.19
CA LEU A 538 7.53 -19.84 27.87
C LEU A 538 6.77 -20.72 26.88
N LYS A 539 6.33 -21.91 27.31
CA LYS A 539 5.52 -22.80 26.50
C LYS A 539 4.21 -22.12 26.09
N ARG A 540 3.56 -21.42 27.03
CA ARG A 540 2.29 -20.73 26.81
C ARG A 540 2.42 -19.53 25.88
N ILE A 541 3.46 -18.71 26.02
CA ILE A 541 3.75 -17.59 25.09
C ILE A 541 3.95 -18.11 23.67
N ARG A 542 4.76 -19.17 23.49
CA ARG A 542 4.99 -19.79 22.18
C ARG A 542 3.69 -20.34 21.59
N THR A 543 2.83 -20.94 22.43
CA THR A 543 1.53 -21.49 21.99
C THR A 543 0.60 -20.37 21.53
N ILE A 544 0.45 -19.29 22.31
CA ILE A 544 -0.41 -18.15 21.96
C ILE A 544 0.05 -17.50 20.66
N ARG A 545 1.35 -17.24 20.51
CA ARG A 545 1.89 -16.67 19.27
C ARG A 545 1.72 -17.59 18.06
N ALA A 546 1.91 -18.88 18.23
CA ALA A 546 1.67 -19.85 17.17
C ALA A 546 0.17 -19.92 16.79
N GLU A 547 -0.74 -19.77 17.77
CA GLU A 547 -2.18 -19.69 17.51
C GLU A 547 -2.59 -18.39 16.80
N GLU A 548 -2.02 -17.25 17.19
CA GLU A 548 -2.23 -15.95 16.52
C GLU A 548 -1.74 -16.01 15.08
N THR A 549 -0.49 -16.44 14.87
CA THR A 549 0.07 -16.59 13.52
C THR A 549 -0.74 -17.56 12.66
N SER A 550 -1.23 -18.67 13.25
CA SER A 550 -2.10 -19.63 12.55
C SER A 550 -3.44 -19.00 12.17
N LYS A 551 -4.03 -18.15 13.03
CA LYS A 551 -5.27 -17.42 12.74
C LYS A 551 -5.07 -16.39 11.63
N ASP A 552 -3.94 -15.69 11.65
CA ASP A 552 -3.63 -14.69 10.62
C ASP A 552 -3.37 -15.36 9.28
N CYS A 553 -2.58 -16.43 9.23
CA CYS A 553 -2.41 -17.26 8.04
C CYS A 553 -3.76 -17.83 7.52
N PHE A 554 -4.67 -18.23 8.44
CA PHE A 554 -5.99 -18.70 8.03
C PHE A 554 -6.88 -17.59 7.47
N LYS A 555 -6.84 -16.38 8.04
CA LYS A 555 -7.53 -15.21 7.48
C LYS A 555 -7.01 -14.87 6.08
N GLU A 556 -5.69 -14.88 5.90
CA GLU A 556 -5.07 -14.66 4.60
C GLU A 556 -5.45 -15.76 3.61
N PHE A 557 -5.49 -17.03 4.05
CA PHE A 557 -5.95 -18.14 3.23
C PHE A 557 -7.40 -17.99 2.75
N VAL A 558 -8.29 -17.51 3.62
CA VAL A 558 -9.69 -17.21 3.26
C VAL A 558 -9.77 -16.04 2.29
N ASN A 559 -8.97 -14.99 2.54
CA ASN A 559 -8.95 -13.79 1.72
C ASN A 559 -8.27 -13.98 0.35
N ALA A 560 -7.40 -14.99 0.21
CA ALA A 560 -6.76 -15.34 -1.06
C ALA A 560 -7.74 -15.83 -2.14
N GLY A 561 -9.01 -16.05 -1.79
CA GLY A 561 -10.09 -16.30 -2.75
C GLY A 561 -9.81 -17.48 -3.68
N LYS A 562 -9.61 -17.22 -4.97
CA LYS A 562 -9.31 -18.25 -6.00
C LYS A 562 -7.81 -18.36 -6.31
N ASP A 563 -6.94 -17.63 -5.63
CA ASP A 563 -5.50 -17.72 -5.82
C ASP A 563 -4.96 -19.04 -5.26
N VAL A 564 -4.67 -19.97 -6.19
CA VAL A 564 -4.29 -21.35 -5.86
C VAL A 564 -2.88 -21.39 -5.24
N GLU A 565 -1.99 -20.50 -5.65
CA GLU A 565 -0.59 -20.50 -5.20
C GLU A 565 -0.48 -19.87 -3.79
N ALA A 566 -1.14 -18.73 -3.58
CA ALA A 566 -1.26 -18.14 -2.25
C ALA A 566 -1.91 -19.13 -1.26
N LYS A 567 -2.94 -19.87 -1.69
CA LYS A 567 -3.57 -20.90 -0.87
C LYS A 567 -2.65 -22.09 -0.58
N TYR A 568 -1.83 -22.51 -1.53
CA TYR A 568 -0.90 -23.60 -1.31
C TYR A 568 0.16 -23.22 -0.27
N MET A 569 0.79 -22.06 -0.42
CA MET A 569 1.78 -21.55 0.52
C MET A 569 1.20 -21.33 1.92
N LEU A 570 0.01 -20.73 2.00
CA LEU A 570 -0.68 -20.50 3.27
C LEU A 570 -1.12 -21.81 3.92
N ASN A 571 -1.52 -22.81 3.15
CA ASN A 571 -1.90 -24.13 3.68
C ASN A 571 -0.68 -24.89 4.22
N GLU A 572 0.47 -24.78 3.58
CA GLU A 572 1.73 -25.32 4.08
C GLU A 572 2.14 -24.64 5.39
N ASN A 573 2.05 -23.30 5.46
CA ASN A 573 2.31 -22.53 6.67
C ASN A 573 1.35 -22.91 7.80
N ILE A 574 0.05 -23.04 7.52
CA ILE A 574 -0.97 -23.50 8.48
C ILE A 574 -0.66 -24.94 8.96
N SER A 575 -0.22 -25.82 8.08
CA SER A 575 0.14 -27.21 8.42
C SER A 575 1.36 -27.26 9.33
N ASN A 576 2.42 -26.50 8.99
CA ASN A 576 3.63 -26.37 9.80
C ASN A 576 3.31 -25.79 11.18
N MET A 577 2.45 -24.76 11.23
CA MET A 577 2.03 -24.15 12.49
C MET A 577 1.20 -25.09 13.35
N LYS A 578 0.32 -25.91 12.75
CA LYS A 578 -0.42 -26.96 13.48
C LYS A 578 0.50 -28.02 14.06
N GLU A 579 1.57 -28.40 13.36
CA GLU A 579 2.57 -29.34 13.87
C GLU A 579 3.37 -28.74 15.04
N ILE A 580 3.76 -27.47 14.91
CA ILE A 580 4.39 -26.73 16.02
C ILE A 580 3.46 -26.65 17.23
N LEU A 581 2.19 -26.30 17.02
CA LEU A 581 1.19 -26.26 18.10
C LEU A 581 0.99 -27.62 18.75
N LYS A 582 0.98 -28.69 17.95
CA LYS A 582 0.89 -30.07 18.49
C LYS A 582 2.08 -30.40 19.39
N LYS A 583 3.31 -30.04 18.97
CA LYS A 583 4.54 -30.24 19.76
C LYS A 583 4.56 -29.36 21.03
N LEU A 584 3.98 -28.15 20.98
CA LEU A 584 3.90 -27.27 22.13
C LEU A 584 2.83 -27.68 23.15
N LYS A 585 1.75 -28.35 22.70
CA LYS A 585 0.66 -28.84 23.57
C LYS A 585 0.94 -30.22 24.18
N SER A 586 1.85 -31.00 23.59
CA SER A 586 2.41 -32.23 24.18
C SER A 586 3.48 -31.93 25.20
#